data_ad4a7d9d1b13ede802cf2b7d5640efe1
#
_entry.id   ad4a7d9d1b13ede802cf2b7d5640efe1
#
_cell.length_a   1.000
_cell.length_b   1.000
_cell.length_c   1.000
_cell.angle_alpha   90.00
_cell.angle_beta   90.00
_cell.angle_gamma   90.00
#
_symmetry.space_group_name_H-M   'P 1'
#
loop_
_entity.id
_entity.type
_entity.pdbx_description
1 polymer ?
#
loop_
_entity_poly.entity_id
_entity_poly.type
_entity_poly.pdbx_seq_one_letter_code
_entity_poly.pdbx_strand_id
1 'polypeptide(L)'
;MERAVLGRVGICCTLLALALQVCLASVMVKVTPEVEVIKGETVKLPCSYTTSAPDSSIVVLWLIEDSGARKQIAYKSSEGSGIEDVTGMKGRLTMGSDSSLTISPVTVEDDRAYFCQVTAGPPGVSENKTQVKVFFPPEKPVIKGNDQAITVSHDTKTSSEVSLTCISRNAFPQPRIIWFKDAMPLPEVNNQKNKTYMIPSVVKEASGLYTLTSTLFMQPVKADARSVFHCTVEYRMPNHQIKQESSDKFNLSLLYSTENVFFQLKNQGPIKEGDNVLMKCETDGNPQPEFDFYKEDKALRGLKGMLEMKNITREHAGTYRCEALDFDALEGVVLIKTLNLSVHYLDPMAVTPEGPLHAAKKGDTVEFQCKTKSSDKYTLQWIKDSEVLSKTGVLTLESVTLAKAGVYICVGAVPSVPGLQKQANVSLVVTGAPEIDVPVNGFVDKEGGMVTLKCSALGHPAPQFTWTPSGKESVTVVGNKVISTVTLEASAAVLKNGVICEAYNSHGRDNKTFEVSIKTDPHKASDSNAANRVEKQQGGSSAVMIAVVVCVLLLVVLVALLFFLSKNGKLSCGEKDKNNGASGDIKGEKSSEKGNEESVPFKNNPNTEQC
;
A
#
# COMPACT_ATOMS: atom_id res chain seq x y z
N MET A 1 -107.08 -5.22 32.37
CA MET A 1 -105.89 -5.50 31.55
C MET A 1 -104.56 -4.91 32.13
N GLU A 2 -104.57 -3.98 33.03
CA GLU A 2 -103.31 -3.36 33.53
C GLU A 2 -102.52 -4.20 34.56
N ARG A 3 -103.11 -5.11 35.32
CA ARG A 3 -102.31 -5.94 36.27
C ARG A 3 -101.49 -7.10 35.62
N ALA A 4 -101.85 -7.51 34.44
CA ALA A 4 -101.05 -8.57 33.71
C ALA A 4 -99.85 -8.04 32.95
N VAL A 5 -99.76 -6.74 32.61
CA VAL A 5 -98.65 -6.13 31.91
C VAL A 5 -97.51 -5.76 32.88
N LEU A 6 -97.82 -5.29 34.09
CA LEU A 6 -96.84 -4.97 35.14
C LEU A 6 -96.07 -6.24 35.60
N GLY A 7 -96.77 -7.40 35.71
CA GLY A 7 -96.14 -8.62 36.13
C GLY A 7 -95.14 -9.18 35.06
N ARG A 8 -95.46 -9.01 33.78
CA ARG A 8 -94.57 -9.46 32.66
C ARG A 8 -93.36 -8.55 32.47
N VAL A 9 -93.52 -7.23 32.71
CA VAL A 9 -92.36 -6.29 32.64
C VAL A 9 -91.41 -6.50 33.82
N GLY A 10 -91.98 -6.76 35.05
CA GLY A 10 -91.14 -7.09 36.21
C GLY A 10 -90.32 -8.38 36.03
N ILE A 11 -90.89 -9.41 35.51
CA ILE A 11 -90.19 -10.70 35.24
C ILE A 11 -89.15 -10.54 34.10
N CYS A 12 -89.43 -9.76 33.08
CA CYS A 12 -88.46 -9.49 32.00
C CYS A 12 -87.26 -8.65 32.52
N CYS A 13 -87.51 -7.63 33.34
CA CYS A 13 -86.44 -6.83 33.96
C CYS A 13 -85.58 -7.62 34.94
N THR A 14 -86.20 -8.51 35.74
CA THR A 14 -85.42 -9.41 36.64
C THR A 14 -84.65 -10.47 35.88
N LEU A 15 -85.19 -11.03 34.80
CA LEU A 15 -84.43 -11.94 33.89
C LEU A 15 -83.32 -11.23 33.13
N LEU A 16 -83.53 -9.98 32.68
CA LEU A 16 -82.47 -9.17 32.09
C LEU A 16 -81.39 -8.81 33.10
N ALA A 17 -81.76 -8.45 34.33
CA ALA A 17 -80.83 -8.15 35.41
C ALA A 17 -80.01 -9.40 35.82
N LEU A 18 -80.66 -10.60 35.91
CA LEU A 18 -79.96 -11.85 36.14
C LEU A 18 -79.05 -12.26 34.93
N ALA A 19 -79.49 -12.01 33.70
CA ALA A 19 -78.68 -12.25 32.49
C ALA A 19 -77.48 -11.27 32.42
N LEU A 20 -77.65 -10.00 32.86
CA LEU A 20 -76.53 -9.02 32.99
C LEU A 20 -75.56 -9.41 34.12
N GLN A 21 -76.07 -9.96 35.26
CA GLN A 21 -75.17 -10.45 36.30
C GLN A 21 -74.39 -11.70 35.91
N VAL A 22 -74.97 -12.56 35.11
CA VAL A 22 -74.25 -13.74 34.56
C VAL A 22 -73.21 -13.34 33.52
N CYS A 23 -73.41 -12.26 32.77
CA CYS A 23 -72.43 -11.69 31.85
C CYS A 23 -71.28 -10.97 32.53
N LEU A 24 -71.38 -10.56 33.81
CA LEU A 24 -70.35 -9.82 34.55
C LEU A 24 -69.41 -10.71 35.38
N ALA A 25 -69.68 -11.98 35.46
CA ALA A 25 -68.88 -12.95 36.22
C ALA A 25 -68.05 -13.83 35.31
N SER A 26 -67.10 -13.24 34.61
CA SER A 26 -66.16 -13.97 33.75
C SER A 26 -64.76 -13.93 34.28
N VAL A 27 -64.08 -15.04 34.20
CA VAL A 27 -62.61 -15.07 34.38
C VAL A 27 -61.97 -14.65 33.07
N MET A 28 -61.06 -13.71 33.13
CA MET A 28 -60.25 -13.29 31.98
C MET A 28 -58.79 -13.57 32.25
N VAL A 29 -58.13 -14.36 31.40
CA VAL A 29 -56.72 -14.72 31.50
C VAL A 29 -55.92 -13.98 30.43
N LYS A 30 -54.84 -13.31 30.85
CA LYS A 30 -53.93 -12.58 30.01
C LYS A 30 -52.52 -13.17 30.13
N VAL A 31 -51.95 -13.55 29.01
CA VAL A 31 -50.55 -14.05 28.86
C VAL A 31 -49.83 -13.28 27.77
N THR A 32 -48.52 -13.43 27.68
CA THR A 32 -47.74 -12.96 26.52
C THR A 32 -47.93 -13.97 25.38
N PRO A 33 -48.48 -13.59 24.21
CA PRO A 33 -48.81 -14.54 23.14
C PRO A 33 -47.62 -15.33 22.64
N GLU A 34 -46.44 -14.72 22.58
CA GLU A 34 -45.21 -15.36 22.11
C GLU A 34 -44.02 -14.90 22.97
N VAL A 35 -43.15 -15.82 23.34
CA VAL A 35 -41.92 -15.54 24.08
C VAL A 35 -40.76 -16.23 23.37
N GLU A 36 -39.74 -15.46 23.02
CA GLU A 36 -38.54 -15.92 22.36
C GLU A 36 -37.40 -16.07 23.36
N VAL A 37 -36.63 -17.17 23.28
CA VAL A 37 -35.56 -17.48 24.22
C VAL A 37 -34.45 -18.27 23.57
N ILE A 38 -33.20 -18.08 24.02
CA ILE A 38 -32.06 -18.90 23.57
C ILE A 38 -31.98 -20.17 24.42
N LYS A 39 -31.69 -21.30 23.77
CA LYS A 39 -31.47 -22.60 24.44
C LYS A 39 -30.39 -22.44 25.54
N GLY A 40 -30.68 -22.94 26.72
CA GLY A 40 -29.82 -22.87 27.90
C GLY A 40 -30.12 -21.67 28.82
N GLU A 41 -30.84 -20.66 28.34
CA GLU A 41 -31.28 -19.53 29.14
C GLU A 41 -32.53 -19.87 29.99
N THR A 42 -32.99 -18.90 30.76
CA THR A 42 -34.20 -18.99 31.57
C THR A 42 -35.31 -18.18 30.94
N VAL A 43 -36.50 -18.77 30.82
CA VAL A 43 -37.71 -18.09 30.34
C VAL A 43 -38.76 -18.03 31.41
N LYS A 44 -39.38 -16.87 31.58
CA LYS A 44 -40.54 -16.65 32.49
C LYS A 44 -41.79 -16.41 31.65
N LEU A 45 -42.81 -17.22 31.84
CA LEU A 45 -44.10 -17.10 31.21
C LEU A 45 -45.09 -16.47 32.16
N PRO A 46 -45.46 -15.17 32.00
CA PRO A 46 -46.40 -14.52 32.86
C PRO A 46 -47.82 -15.01 32.62
N CYS A 47 -48.59 -15.20 33.69
CA CYS A 47 -50.01 -15.42 33.64
C CYS A 47 -50.71 -14.50 34.63
N SER A 48 -51.45 -13.54 34.13
CA SER A 48 -52.29 -12.63 34.94
C SER A 48 -53.75 -12.88 34.64
N TYR A 49 -54.60 -12.69 35.63
CA TYR A 49 -56.03 -12.90 35.47
C TYR A 49 -56.82 -11.83 36.23
N THR A 50 -58.06 -11.60 35.79
CA THR A 50 -59.06 -10.79 36.49
C THR A 50 -60.30 -11.64 36.71
N THR A 51 -60.82 -11.60 37.94
CA THR A 51 -62.03 -12.33 38.34
C THR A 51 -62.72 -11.66 39.51
N SER A 52 -63.99 -11.90 39.70
CA SER A 52 -64.76 -11.52 40.87
C SER A 52 -64.76 -12.56 41.98
N ALA A 53 -64.11 -13.71 41.79
CA ALA A 53 -64.02 -14.78 42.77
C ALA A 53 -63.05 -14.43 43.90
N PRO A 54 -63.32 -14.92 45.13
CA PRO A 54 -62.37 -14.81 46.24
C PRO A 54 -61.09 -15.63 45.94
N ASP A 55 -59.96 -15.14 46.42
CA ASP A 55 -58.66 -15.79 46.17
C ASP A 55 -58.58 -17.25 46.62
N SER A 56 -59.33 -17.61 47.66
CA SER A 56 -59.42 -18.99 48.18
C SER A 56 -60.04 -19.99 47.22
N SER A 57 -60.76 -19.55 46.18
CA SER A 57 -61.39 -20.41 45.19
C SER A 57 -60.67 -20.44 43.85
N ILE A 58 -59.52 -19.78 43.74
CA ILE A 58 -58.77 -19.66 42.48
C ILE A 58 -57.74 -20.78 42.38
N VAL A 59 -57.76 -21.48 41.26
CA VAL A 59 -56.75 -22.47 40.88
C VAL A 59 -56.17 -22.08 39.52
N VAL A 60 -54.85 -21.91 39.46
CA VAL A 60 -54.09 -21.64 38.21
C VAL A 60 -53.34 -22.91 37.81
N LEU A 61 -53.57 -23.35 36.61
CA LEU A 61 -52.90 -24.52 36.01
C LEU A 61 -52.06 -24.08 34.83
N TRP A 62 -50.88 -24.62 34.75
CA TRP A 62 -50.08 -24.60 33.53
C TRP A 62 -50.11 -25.95 32.85
N LEU A 63 -50.45 -25.93 31.56
CA LEU A 63 -50.64 -27.14 30.78
C LEU A 63 -49.79 -27.06 29.49
N ILE A 64 -49.40 -28.22 29.00
CA ILE A 64 -48.83 -28.40 27.67
C ILE A 64 -49.73 -29.32 26.83
N GLU A 65 -49.57 -29.27 25.52
CA GLU A 65 -50.18 -30.26 24.63
C GLU A 65 -49.18 -31.36 24.38
N ASP A 66 -49.57 -32.58 24.73
CA ASP A 66 -48.79 -33.80 24.49
C ASP A 66 -49.70 -34.83 23.83
N SER A 67 -49.29 -35.22 22.60
CA SER A 67 -50.04 -36.22 21.79
C SER A 67 -51.52 -35.89 21.61
N GLY A 68 -51.87 -34.58 21.50
CA GLY A 68 -53.25 -34.09 21.33
C GLY A 68 -54.08 -34.01 22.60
N ALA A 69 -53.47 -34.26 23.75
CA ALA A 69 -54.12 -34.11 25.09
C ALA A 69 -53.47 -33.01 25.89
N ARG A 70 -54.27 -32.30 26.72
CA ARG A 70 -53.77 -31.36 27.70
C ARG A 70 -53.19 -32.09 28.91
N LYS A 71 -51.91 -31.82 29.20
CA LYS A 71 -51.19 -32.37 30.34
C LYS A 71 -50.76 -31.28 31.28
N GLN A 72 -51.16 -31.40 32.57
CA GLN A 72 -50.76 -30.48 33.61
C GLN A 72 -49.28 -30.62 33.91
N ILE A 73 -48.56 -29.49 34.07
CA ILE A 73 -47.15 -29.42 34.42
C ILE A 73 -46.86 -28.63 35.70
N ALA A 74 -47.77 -27.72 36.04
CA ALA A 74 -47.66 -26.94 37.30
C ALA A 74 -49.03 -26.47 37.74
N TYR A 75 -49.19 -26.22 39.03
CA TYR A 75 -50.41 -25.65 39.58
C TYR A 75 -50.11 -24.69 40.74
N LYS A 76 -51.08 -23.80 41.00
CA LYS A 76 -51.11 -22.93 42.15
C LYS A 76 -52.57 -22.77 42.64
N SER A 77 -52.76 -22.94 43.93
CA SER A 77 -54.03 -22.72 44.63
C SER A 77 -53.81 -21.97 45.96
N SER A 78 -54.85 -21.71 46.72
CA SER A 78 -54.80 -21.20 48.09
C SER A 78 -54.07 -22.14 49.08
N GLU A 79 -54.05 -23.43 48.80
CA GLU A 79 -53.39 -24.46 49.64
C GLU A 79 -51.90 -24.64 49.34
N GLY A 80 -51.43 -24.11 48.19
CA GLY A 80 -50.02 -24.17 47.80
C GLY A 80 -49.83 -24.24 46.28
N SER A 81 -48.57 -24.42 45.90
CA SER A 81 -48.18 -24.60 44.50
C SER A 81 -47.31 -25.85 44.32
N GLY A 82 -47.39 -26.49 43.17
CA GLY A 82 -46.62 -27.67 42.86
C GLY A 82 -46.22 -27.76 41.39
N ILE A 83 -45.23 -28.57 41.16
CA ILE A 83 -44.76 -28.96 39.80
C ILE A 83 -45.02 -30.43 39.65
N GLU A 84 -45.64 -30.80 38.54
CA GLU A 84 -45.86 -32.20 38.17
C GLU A 84 -44.57 -32.83 37.56
N ASP A 85 -44.34 -34.10 37.91
CA ASP A 85 -43.19 -34.84 37.39
C ASP A 85 -43.42 -35.26 35.94
N VAL A 86 -43.26 -34.34 35.00
CA VAL A 86 -43.42 -34.58 33.60
C VAL A 86 -42.05 -34.94 32.96
N THR A 87 -42.00 -36.02 32.21
CA THR A 87 -40.78 -36.47 31.53
C THR A 87 -40.19 -35.35 30.65
N GLY A 88 -38.90 -35.10 30.78
CA GLY A 88 -38.16 -34.04 30.07
C GLY A 88 -38.21 -32.66 30.70
N MET A 89 -39.10 -32.40 31.67
CA MET A 89 -39.20 -31.10 32.35
C MET A 89 -38.82 -31.14 33.86
N LYS A 90 -38.50 -32.33 34.36
CA LYS A 90 -38.17 -32.55 35.79
C LYS A 90 -37.00 -31.68 36.23
N GLY A 91 -37.21 -30.94 37.32
CA GLY A 91 -36.21 -30.06 37.92
C GLY A 91 -35.92 -28.78 37.16
N ARG A 92 -36.65 -28.52 36.05
CA ARG A 92 -36.47 -27.29 35.23
C ARG A 92 -37.60 -26.28 35.39
N LEU A 93 -38.70 -26.68 35.99
CA LEU A 93 -39.86 -25.82 36.20
C LEU A 93 -39.89 -25.20 37.61
N THR A 94 -40.33 -23.97 37.68
CA THR A 94 -40.58 -23.26 38.96
C THR A 94 -41.88 -22.43 38.82
N MET A 95 -42.78 -22.57 39.80
CA MET A 95 -44.04 -21.80 39.88
C MET A 95 -43.80 -20.53 40.71
N GLY A 96 -44.02 -19.39 40.10
CA GLY A 96 -43.88 -18.09 40.77
C GLY A 96 -45.07 -17.74 41.71
N SER A 97 -44.82 -16.92 42.72
CA SER A 97 -45.87 -16.38 43.56
C SER A 97 -46.88 -15.51 42.79
N ASP A 98 -46.51 -14.97 41.64
CA ASP A 98 -47.29 -14.19 40.67
C ASP A 98 -48.01 -15.09 39.62
N SER A 99 -48.07 -16.40 39.84
CA SER A 99 -48.65 -17.38 38.94
C SER A 99 -47.91 -17.57 37.61
N SER A 100 -46.70 -17.01 37.47
CA SER A 100 -45.83 -17.23 36.33
C SER A 100 -45.18 -18.61 36.38
N LEU A 101 -44.98 -19.21 35.22
CA LEU A 101 -44.13 -20.40 35.07
C LEU A 101 -42.74 -20.01 34.59
N THR A 102 -41.71 -20.50 35.26
CA THR A 102 -40.31 -20.30 34.86
C THR A 102 -39.72 -21.63 34.44
N ILE A 103 -39.04 -21.65 33.29
CA ILE A 103 -38.35 -22.80 32.73
C ILE A 103 -36.86 -22.50 32.69
N SER A 104 -36.01 -23.32 33.32
CA SER A 104 -34.57 -23.10 33.41
C SER A 104 -33.81 -24.41 33.67
N PRO A 105 -32.82 -24.78 32.83
CA PRO A 105 -32.48 -24.20 31.54
C PRO A 105 -33.48 -24.61 30.44
N VAL A 106 -33.70 -23.73 29.45
CA VAL A 106 -34.56 -24.03 28.29
C VAL A 106 -33.87 -25.00 27.34
N THR A 107 -34.60 -25.95 26.83
CA THR A 107 -34.18 -26.92 25.79
C THR A 107 -34.95 -26.72 24.49
N VAL A 108 -34.54 -27.34 23.40
CA VAL A 108 -35.27 -27.24 22.10
C VAL A 108 -36.64 -27.91 22.17
N GLU A 109 -36.87 -28.83 23.11
CA GLU A 109 -38.15 -29.47 23.34
C GLU A 109 -39.18 -28.53 23.96
N ASP A 110 -38.74 -27.43 24.55
CA ASP A 110 -39.59 -26.39 25.12
C ASP A 110 -40.19 -25.46 24.06
N ASP A 111 -39.79 -25.58 22.77
CA ASP A 111 -40.42 -24.91 21.62
C ASP A 111 -41.82 -25.46 21.36
N ARG A 112 -42.76 -25.00 22.15
CA ARG A 112 -44.16 -25.44 22.10
C ARG A 112 -45.11 -24.43 22.72
N ALA A 113 -46.40 -24.68 22.65
CA ALA A 113 -47.45 -23.90 23.32
C ALA A 113 -47.58 -24.30 24.77
N TYR A 114 -47.64 -23.33 25.64
CA TYR A 114 -47.99 -23.44 27.05
C TYR A 114 -49.32 -22.73 27.32
N PHE A 115 -50.19 -23.36 28.10
CA PHE A 115 -51.51 -22.85 28.35
C PHE A 115 -51.65 -22.53 29.83
N CYS A 116 -51.98 -21.27 30.13
CA CYS A 116 -52.41 -20.87 31.48
C CYS A 116 -53.91 -20.94 31.58
N GLN A 117 -54.42 -21.85 32.40
CA GLN A 117 -55.84 -22.02 32.70
C GLN A 117 -56.11 -21.56 34.12
N VAL A 118 -57.12 -20.73 34.29
CA VAL A 118 -57.56 -20.25 35.58
C VAL A 118 -58.99 -20.68 35.82
N THR A 119 -59.18 -21.41 36.93
CA THR A 119 -60.49 -21.83 37.44
C THR A 119 -60.82 -20.97 38.67
N ALA A 120 -61.97 -20.33 38.69
CA ALA A 120 -62.39 -19.41 39.73
C ALA A 120 -63.73 -19.73 40.34
N GLY A 121 -64.13 -21.01 40.41
CA GLY A 121 -65.43 -21.45 40.93
C GLY A 121 -66.60 -20.98 40.08
N PRO A 122 -67.59 -20.27 40.66
CA PRO A 122 -68.79 -19.84 39.93
C PRO A 122 -68.55 -18.97 38.70
N PRO A 123 -67.53 -18.05 38.67
CA PRO A 123 -67.13 -17.32 37.46
C PRO A 123 -66.66 -18.19 36.31
N GLY A 124 -66.34 -19.49 36.53
CA GLY A 124 -65.98 -20.45 35.49
C GLY A 124 -64.50 -20.64 35.28
N VAL A 125 -64.15 -21.06 34.07
CA VAL A 125 -62.78 -21.41 33.64
C VAL A 125 -62.43 -20.60 32.41
N SER A 126 -61.21 -20.06 32.38
CA SER A 126 -60.65 -19.39 31.20
C SER A 126 -59.23 -19.85 30.98
N GLU A 127 -58.84 -20.01 29.69
CA GLU A 127 -57.51 -20.44 29.28
C GLU A 127 -56.95 -19.47 28.22
N ASN A 128 -55.64 -19.22 28.26
CA ASN A 128 -54.96 -18.55 27.19
C ASN A 128 -53.59 -19.17 26.99
N LYS A 129 -53.01 -19.05 25.76
CA LYS A 129 -51.77 -19.71 25.39
C LYS A 129 -50.61 -18.75 25.14
N THR A 130 -49.42 -19.16 25.55
CA THR A 130 -48.14 -18.58 25.20
C THR A 130 -47.36 -19.55 24.29
N GLN A 131 -46.94 -19.10 23.13
CA GLN A 131 -46.00 -19.84 22.31
C GLN A 131 -44.58 -19.54 22.75
N VAL A 132 -43.81 -20.51 23.19
CA VAL A 132 -42.38 -20.40 23.41
C VAL A 132 -41.70 -20.77 22.12
N LYS A 133 -40.79 -19.89 21.67
CA LYS A 133 -39.91 -20.12 20.54
C LYS A 133 -38.47 -20.17 21.02
N VAL A 134 -37.78 -21.25 20.72
CA VAL A 134 -36.41 -21.49 21.15
C VAL A 134 -35.47 -21.23 19.98
N PHE A 135 -34.34 -20.63 20.27
CA PHE A 135 -33.30 -20.36 19.28
C PHE A 135 -31.93 -20.88 19.76
N PHE A 136 -31.12 -21.33 18.82
CA PHE A 136 -29.75 -21.72 19.07
C PHE A 136 -28.92 -21.48 17.81
N PRO A 137 -27.83 -20.67 17.88
CA PRO A 137 -27.02 -20.35 16.72
C PRO A 137 -26.25 -21.59 16.25
N PRO A 138 -26.03 -21.74 14.93
CA PRO A 138 -25.19 -22.80 14.38
C PRO A 138 -23.71 -22.60 14.72
N GLU A 139 -22.96 -23.67 14.66
CA GLU A 139 -21.49 -23.59 14.58
C GLU A 139 -21.06 -22.99 13.24
N LYS A 140 -19.83 -22.44 13.19
CA LYS A 140 -19.23 -21.98 11.94
C LYS A 140 -19.29 -23.07 10.88
N PRO A 141 -19.86 -22.82 9.69
CA PRO A 141 -19.97 -23.84 8.67
C PRO A 141 -18.60 -24.25 8.11
N VAL A 142 -18.48 -25.50 7.72
CA VAL A 142 -17.25 -26.10 7.18
C VAL A 142 -17.51 -26.60 5.77
N ILE A 143 -16.62 -26.24 4.83
CA ILE A 143 -16.61 -26.84 3.50
C ILE A 143 -15.68 -28.04 3.49
N LYS A 144 -16.19 -29.15 2.95
CA LYS A 144 -15.42 -30.32 2.55
C LYS A 144 -15.43 -30.40 1.04
N GLY A 145 -14.28 -30.45 0.41
CA GLY A 145 -14.11 -30.61 -1.02
C GLY A 145 -13.33 -31.87 -1.37
N ASN A 146 -13.05 -32.06 -2.64
CA ASN A 146 -12.12 -33.06 -3.09
C ASN A 146 -10.69 -32.53 -2.93
N ASP A 147 -9.85 -33.22 -2.19
CA ASP A 147 -8.44 -32.86 -1.96
C ASP A 147 -7.56 -33.17 -3.19
N GLN A 148 -8.09 -33.88 -4.18
CA GLN A 148 -7.37 -34.21 -5.41
C GLN A 148 -7.54 -33.11 -6.46
N ALA A 149 -6.46 -32.91 -7.25
CA ALA A 149 -6.50 -32.02 -8.39
C ALA A 149 -7.44 -32.58 -9.48
N ILE A 150 -8.20 -31.71 -10.09
CA ILE A 150 -9.27 -32.04 -11.03
C ILE A 150 -8.86 -31.59 -12.42
N THR A 151 -8.84 -32.51 -13.38
CA THR A 151 -8.55 -32.19 -14.78
C THR A 151 -9.79 -31.59 -15.44
N VAL A 152 -9.62 -30.38 -15.96
CA VAL A 152 -10.64 -29.70 -16.77
C VAL A 152 -10.44 -30.11 -18.23
N SER A 153 -11.41 -30.85 -18.77
CA SER A 153 -11.44 -31.22 -20.17
C SER A 153 -12.24 -30.20 -20.99
N HIS A 154 -11.79 -29.93 -22.19
CA HIS A 154 -12.54 -29.12 -23.17
C HIS A 154 -13.78 -29.85 -23.71
N ASP A 155 -13.76 -31.15 -23.69
CA ASP A 155 -14.94 -31.93 -24.07
C ASP A 155 -15.91 -32.01 -22.89
N THR A 156 -17.08 -31.38 -23.05
CA THR A 156 -18.16 -31.37 -22.05
C THR A 156 -18.70 -32.74 -21.69
N LYS A 157 -18.40 -33.77 -22.49
CA LYS A 157 -18.81 -35.16 -22.23
C LYS A 157 -17.85 -35.88 -21.28
N THR A 158 -16.63 -35.42 -21.15
CA THR A 158 -15.57 -36.03 -20.33
C THR A 158 -15.16 -35.18 -19.14
N SER A 159 -15.73 -33.98 -18.97
CA SER A 159 -15.40 -33.12 -17.84
C SER A 159 -15.86 -33.73 -16.51
N SER A 160 -14.97 -33.86 -15.56
CA SER A 160 -15.27 -34.41 -14.22
C SER A 160 -16.17 -33.45 -13.44
N GLU A 161 -17.26 -33.98 -12.89
CA GLU A 161 -18.11 -33.24 -11.96
C GLU A 161 -17.41 -33.12 -10.60
N VAL A 162 -17.44 -31.95 -10.04
CA VAL A 162 -16.89 -31.65 -8.71
C VAL A 162 -18.02 -31.51 -7.71
N SER A 163 -17.81 -32.04 -6.52
CA SER A 163 -18.72 -31.84 -5.39
C SER A 163 -18.05 -31.15 -4.22
N LEU A 164 -18.66 -30.06 -3.75
CA LEU A 164 -18.27 -29.34 -2.53
C LEU A 164 -19.41 -29.46 -1.51
N THR A 165 -19.12 -29.91 -0.31
CA THR A 165 -20.12 -30.10 0.73
C THR A 165 -19.95 -29.11 1.85
N CYS A 166 -20.96 -28.25 2.06
CA CYS A 166 -21.07 -27.34 3.18
C CYS A 166 -21.85 -27.99 4.32
N ILE A 167 -21.33 -27.97 5.53
CA ILE A 167 -21.95 -28.59 6.72
C ILE A 167 -22.10 -27.52 7.80
N SER A 168 -23.36 -27.32 8.25
CA SER A 168 -23.73 -26.50 9.39
C SER A 168 -24.32 -27.36 10.48
N ARG A 169 -23.81 -27.27 11.72
CA ARG A 169 -24.24 -28.08 12.84
C ARG A 169 -24.91 -27.28 13.93
N ASN A 170 -25.71 -27.96 14.72
CA ASN A 170 -26.23 -27.50 16.00
C ASN A 170 -27.08 -26.22 15.92
N ALA A 171 -27.93 -26.07 14.90
CA ALA A 171 -28.82 -24.93 14.79
C ALA A 171 -30.25 -25.25 15.27
N PHE A 172 -30.95 -24.24 15.78
CA PHE A 172 -32.39 -24.30 16.01
C PHE A 172 -32.99 -22.87 15.97
N PRO A 173 -34.10 -22.64 15.24
CA PRO A 173 -34.74 -23.54 14.28
C PRO A 173 -33.84 -23.87 13.07
N GLN A 174 -34.33 -24.66 12.13
CA GLN A 174 -33.57 -25.06 10.92
C GLN A 174 -33.05 -23.84 10.15
N PRO A 175 -31.73 -23.76 9.89
CA PRO A 175 -31.11 -22.67 9.13
C PRO A 175 -31.21 -22.92 7.62
N ARG A 176 -30.63 -22.00 6.82
CA ARG A 176 -30.50 -22.12 5.37
C ARG A 176 -29.04 -21.97 4.97
N ILE A 177 -28.54 -22.76 4.02
CA ILE A 177 -27.20 -22.64 3.42
C ILE A 177 -27.31 -21.92 2.08
N ILE A 178 -26.45 -20.92 1.86
CA ILE A 178 -26.30 -20.18 0.61
C ILE A 178 -24.86 -20.32 0.14
N TRP A 179 -24.67 -20.75 -1.10
CA TRP A 179 -23.37 -20.89 -1.72
C TRP A 179 -22.97 -19.60 -2.45
N PHE A 180 -21.69 -19.28 -2.41
CA PHE A 180 -21.09 -18.13 -3.08
C PHE A 180 -19.92 -18.57 -3.94
N LYS A 181 -19.80 -17.94 -5.11
CA LYS A 181 -18.64 -17.99 -6.00
C LYS A 181 -18.21 -16.55 -6.27
N ASP A 182 -16.94 -16.21 -5.99
CA ASP A 182 -16.37 -14.86 -6.17
C ASP A 182 -17.22 -13.77 -5.50
N ALA A 183 -17.69 -14.05 -4.27
CA ALA A 183 -18.59 -13.19 -3.48
C ALA A 183 -20.00 -12.98 -4.06
N MET A 184 -20.38 -13.65 -5.16
CA MET A 184 -21.72 -13.63 -5.72
C MET A 184 -22.50 -14.88 -5.27
N PRO A 185 -23.75 -14.74 -4.78
CA PRO A 185 -24.55 -15.87 -4.39
C PRO A 185 -24.91 -16.71 -5.62
N LEU A 186 -24.75 -18.03 -5.51
CA LEU A 186 -25.18 -18.95 -6.53
C LEU A 186 -26.68 -19.18 -6.43
N PRO A 187 -27.39 -19.26 -7.56
CA PRO A 187 -28.82 -19.57 -7.56
C PRO A 187 -29.06 -20.99 -7.01
N GLU A 188 -30.08 -21.14 -6.16
CA GLU A 188 -30.45 -22.40 -5.59
C GLU A 188 -31.17 -23.27 -6.64
N VAL A 189 -30.43 -24.16 -7.29
CA VAL A 189 -30.91 -25.02 -8.35
C VAL A 189 -30.79 -26.48 -7.88
N ASN A 190 -31.90 -27.17 -7.77
CA ASN A 190 -31.94 -28.57 -7.32
C ASN A 190 -32.09 -29.56 -8.50
N ASN A 191 -31.95 -29.07 -9.74
CA ASN A 191 -32.13 -29.92 -10.93
C ASN A 191 -30.76 -30.42 -11.42
N GLN A 192 -30.52 -31.71 -11.29
CA GLN A 192 -29.31 -32.42 -11.72
C GLN A 192 -29.00 -32.35 -13.24
N LYS A 193 -29.95 -31.87 -14.06
CA LYS A 193 -29.71 -31.63 -15.49
C LYS A 193 -28.88 -30.34 -15.75
N ASN A 194 -28.76 -29.50 -14.74
CA ASN A 194 -27.98 -28.28 -14.86
C ASN A 194 -26.48 -28.57 -14.58
N LYS A 195 -25.60 -27.80 -15.23
CA LYS A 195 -24.16 -27.90 -15.02
C LYS A 195 -23.72 -27.52 -13.59
N THR A 196 -24.59 -26.82 -12.86
CA THR A 196 -24.39 -26.44 -11.46
C THR A 196 -25.73 -26.66 -10.75
N TYR A 197 -25.71 -27.46 -9.70
CA TYR A 197 -26.91 -27.75 -8.88
C TYR A 197 -26.49 -28.05 -7.44
N MET A 198 -27.49 -28.06 -6.54
CA MET A 198 -27.27 -28.27 -5.11
C MET A 198 -28.22 -29.33 -4.59
N ILE A 199 -27.71 -30.20 -3.72
CA ILE A 199 -28.52 -31.19 -3.00
C ILE A 199 -28.46 -30.86 -1.51
N PRO A 200 -29.56 -30.32 -0.92
CA PRO A 200 -29.65 -30.11 0.52
C PRO A 200 -30.03 -31.41 1.24
N SER A 201 -29.55 -31.60 2.44
CA SER A 201 -29.92 -32.64 3.37
C SER A 201 -30.03 -32.07 4.77
N VAL A 202 -31.06 -32.47 5.51
CA VAL A 202 -31.35 -32.00 6.86
C VAL A 202 -31.48 -33.20 7.78
N VAL A 203 -30.75 -33.17 8.88
CA VAL A 203 -30.84 -34.18 9.94
C VAL A 203 -31.20 -33.47 11.26
N LYS A 204 -32.26 -33.97 11.92
CA LYS A 204 -32.54 -33.59 13.31
C LYS A 204 -31.82 -34.55 14.22
N GLU A 205 -30.88 -34.07 14.96
CA GLU A 205 -30.06 -34.84 15.89
C GLU A 205 -30.85 -35.29 17.13
N ALA A 206 -30.34 -36.26 17.86
CA ALA A 206 -30.93 -36.70 19.13
C ALA A 206 -31.06 -35.57 20.17
N SER A 207 -30.22 -34.52 20.05
CA SER A 207 -30.27 -33.29 20.85
C SER A 207 -31.44 -32.38 20.50
N GLY A 208 -32.22 -32.70 19.47
CA GLY A 208 -33.25 -31.85 18.89
C GLY A 208 -32.75 -30.75 17.97
N LEU A 209 -31.43 -30.50 17.90
CA LEU A 209 -30.80 -29.52 17.01
C LEU A 209 -30.73 -30.05 15.58
N TYR A 210 -30.59 -29.15 14.63
CA TYR A 210 -30.47 -29.46 13.21
C TYR A 210 -29.02 -29.42 12.74
N THR A 211 -28.64 -30.44 11.99
CA THR A 211 -27.44 -30.44 11.13
C THR A 211 -27.91 -30.35 9.68
N LEU A 212 -27.47 -29.29 9.02
CA LEU A 212 -27.75 -29.02 7.62
C LEU A 212 -26.52 -29.31 6.78
N THR A 213 -26.71 -30.00 5.67
CA THR A 213 -25.65 -30.23 4.69
C THR A 213 -26.18 -29.81 3.32
N SER A 214 -25.36 -29.09 2.57
CA SER A 214 -25.64 -28.76 1.17
C SER A 214 -24.43 -29.14 0.32
N THR A 215 -24.65 -30.04 -0.65
CA THR A 215 -23.61 -30.43 -1.61
C THR A 215 -23.83 -29.70 -2.92
N LEU A 216 -22.86 -28.84 -3.27
CA LEU A 216 -22.77 -28.13 -4.55
C LEU A 216 -22.08 -29.05 -5.56
N PHE A 217 -22.75 -29.37 -6.64
CA PHE A 217 -22.19 -30.07 -7.78
C PHE A 217 -21.97 -29.08 -8.92
N MET A 218 -20.82 -29.16 -9.57
CA MET A 218 -20.50 -28.30 -10.69
C MET A 218 -19.51 -28.94 -11.65
N GLN A 219 -19.58 -28.53 -12.92
CA GLN A 219 -18.57 -28.82 -13.92
C GLN A 219 -17.62 -27.62 -14.03
N PRO A 220 -16.41 -27.71 -13.47
CA PRO A 220 -15.50 -26.58 -13.46
C PRO A 220 -14.98 -26.29 -14.88
N VAL A 221 -14.73 -25.01 -15.14
CA VAL A 221 -14.05 -24.54 -16.35
C VAL A 221 -12.73 -23.89 -15.96
N LYS A 222 -11.82 -23.70 -16.91
CA LYS A 222 -10.51 -23.07 -16.69
C LYS A 222 -10.59 -21.74 -15.94
N ALA A 223 -11.64 -20.94 -16.19
CA ALA A 223 -11.88 -19.68 -15.49
C ALA A 223 -12.08 -19.85 -13.98
N ASP A 224 -12.55 -21.02 -13.54
CA ASP A 224 -12.81 -21.33 -12.13
C ASP A 224 -11.52 -21.57 -11.32
N ALA A 225 -10.38 -21.71 -11.98
CA ALA A 225 -9.09 -21.90 -11.31
C ALA A 225 -8.71 -20.78 -10.33
N ARG A 226 -9.28 -19.59 -10.52
CA ARG A 226 -9.05 -18.43 -9.64
C ARG A 226 -10.27 -18.10 -8.79
N SER A 227 -11.37 -18.82 -8.98
CA SER A 227 -12.62 -18.57 -8.25
C SER A 227 -12.50 -19.03 -6.81
N VAL A 228 -13.12 -18.27 -5.94
CA VAL A 228 -13.16 -18.51 -4.50
C VAL A 228 -14.57 -18.90 -4.11
N PHE A 229 -14.71 -20.08 -3.53
CA PHE A 229 -15.99 -20.61 -3.05
C PHE A 229 -16.08 -20.45 -1.54
N HIS A 230 -17.26 -20.13 -1.04
CA HIS A 230 -17.61 -20.24 0.37
C HIS A 230 -19.11 -20.47 0.51
N CYS A 231 -19.52 -20.97 1.65
CA CYS A 231 -20.93 -21.08 2.01
C CYS A 231 -21.24 -20.21 3.22
N THR A 232 -22.44 -19.68 3.26
CA THR A 232 -22.94 -18.90 4.39
C THR A 232 -24.20 -19.57 4.91
N VAL A 233 -24.28 -19.70 6.23
CA VAL A 233 -25.46 -20.19 6.93
C VAL A 233 -26.25 -18.99 7.41
N GLU A 234 -27.49 -18.88 6.96
CA GLU A 234 -28.45 -17.89 7.40
C GLU A 234 -29.39 -18.50 8.43
N TYR A 235 -29.53 -17.89 9.60
CA TYR A 235 -30.32 -18.38 10.71
C TYR A 235 -31.04 -17.25 11.44
N ARG A 236 -32.13 -17.63 12.10
CA ARG A 236 -32.96 -16.69 12.87
C ARG A 236 -32.55 -16.70 14.33
N MET A 237 -32.63 -15.53 14.95
CA MET A 237 -32.43 -15.30 16.37
C MET A 237 -33.63 -14.50 16.93
N PRO A 238 -33.77 -14.35 18.25
CA PRO A 238 -34.83 -13.56 18.87
C PRO A 238 -34.98 -12.16 18.27
N ASN A 239 -36.18 -11.59 18.37
CA ASN A 239 -36.55 -10.28 17.81
C ASN A 239 -36.45 -10.23 16.27
N HIS A 240 -36.79 -11.32 15.61
CA HIS A 240 -36.76 -11.47 14.15
C HIS A 240 -35.39 -11.17 13.51
N GLN A 241 -34.31 -11.23 14.27
CA GLN A 241 -32.96 -11.00 13.74
C GLN A 241 -32.55 -12.15 12.82
N ILE A 242 -32.14 -11.81 11.60
CA ILE A 242 -31.49 -12.74 10.68
C ILE A 242 -29.99 -12.54 10.80
N LYS A 243 -29.26 -13.59 11.14
CA LYS A 243 -27.80 -13.60 11.23
C LYS A 243 -27.21 -14.55 10.19
N GLN A 244 -25.97 -14.29 9.84
CA GLN A 244 -25.23 -15.09 8.86
C GLN A 244 -23.85 -15.41 9.42
N GLU A 245 -23.41 -16.65 9.17
CA GLU A 245 -22.08 -17.16 9.51
C GLU A 245 -21.47 -17.80 8.27
N SER A 246 -20.24 -17.40 7.91
CA SER A 246 -19.59 -17.86 6.68
C SER A 246 -18.48 -18.85 6.97
N SER A 247 -18.33 -19.82 6.07
CA SER A 247 -17.20 -20.76 6.07
C SER A 247 -15.88 -20.07 5.73
N ASP A 248 -14.79 -20.77 5.91
CA ASP A 248 -13.53 -20.41 5.29
C ASP A 248 -13.63 -20.48 3.77
N LYS A 249 -12.76 -19.74 3.09
CA LYS A 249 -12.69 -19.70 1.63
C LYS A 249 -12.07 -21.00 1.11
N PHE A 250 -12.61 -21.50 0.02
CA PHE A 250 -12.15 -22.71 -0.65
C PHE A 250 -11.83 -22.42 -2.12
N ASN A 251 -10.69 -22.91 -2.60
CA ASN A 251 -10.28 -22.81 -4.00
C ASN A 251 -10.18 -24.22 -4.60
N LEU A 252 -10.59 -24.36 -5.84
CA LEU A 252 -10.44 -25.61 -6.57
C LEU A 252 -9.00 -25.78 -7.06
N SER A 253 -8.44 -26.96 -6.89
CA SER A 253 -7.18 -27.34 -7.53
C SER A 253 -7.49 -27.91 -8.93
N LEU A 254 -7.36 -27.07 -9.96
CA LEU A 254 -7.69 -27.45 -11.34
C LEU A 254 -6.42 -27.66 -12.16
N LEU A 255 -6.38 -28.74 -12.93
CA LEU A 255 -5.37 -29.02 -13.95
C LEU A 255 -5.99 -28.75 -15.33
N TYR A 256 -5.29 -28.01 -16.17
CA TYR A 256 -5.76 -27.68 -17.52
C TYR A 256 -4.61 -27.34 -18.46
N SER A 257 -4.79 -27.67 -19.73
CA SER A 257 -3.78 -27.45 -20.75
C SER A 257 -3.61 -25.98 -21.13
N THR A 258 -2.49 -25.71 -21.79
CA THR A 258 -2.15 -24.41 -22.32
C THR A 258 -3.07 -24.02 -23.49
N GLU A 259 -3.57 -22.79 -23.47
CA GLU A 259 -4.23 -22.11 -24.58
C GLU A 259 -3.40 -20.93 -25.09
N ASN A 260 -2.68 -20.27 -24.21
CA ASN A 260 -1.90 -19.08 -24.54
C ASN A 260 -0.49 -19.14 -23.97
N VAL A 261 0.49 -18.76 -24.82
CA VAL A 261 1.90 -18.61 -24.44
C VAL A 261 2.26 -17.13 -24.38
N PHE A 262 2.91 -16.72 -23.30
CA PHE A 262 3.38 -15.36 -23.05
C PHE A 262 4.92 -15.36 -22.98
N PHE A 263 5.57 -14.56 -23.82
CA PHE A 263 7.01 -14.39 -23.80
C PHE A 263 7.37 -12.92 -23.67
N GLN A 264 8.02 -12.54 -22.59
CA GLN A 264 8.20 -11.16 -22.20
C GLN A 264 9.62 -10.89 -21.72
N LEU A 265 10.10 -9.68 -22.05
CA LEU A 265 11.29 -9.11 -21.44
C LEU A 265 10.92 -8.55 -20.07
N LYS A 266 11.68 -8.92 -19.04
CA LYS A 266 11.45 -8.45 -17.66
C LYS A 266 12.24 -7.18 -17.31
N ASN A 267 13.20 -6.80 -18.14
CA ASN A 267 13.94 -5.56 -17.99
C ASN A 267 13.04 -4.35 -18.26
N GLN A 268 13.29 -3.26 -17.54
CA GLN A 268 12.61 -1.98 -17.75
C GLN A 268 13.50 -1.04 -18.57
N GLY A 269 12.91 -0.41 -19.57
CA GLY A 269 13.60 0.54 -20.45
C GLY A 269 14.43 -0.10 -21.56
N PRO A 270 15.14 0.74 -22.34
CA PRO A 270 15.97 0.29 -23.44
C PRO A 270 17.20 -0.47 -22.93
N ILE A 271 17.52 -1.58 -23.58
CA ILE A 271 18.63 -2.47 -23.25
C ILE A 271 19.90 -2.02 -24.00
N LYS A 272 21.02 -1.93 -23.30
CA LYS A 272 22.32 -1.54 -23.89
C LYS A 272 23.38 -2.59 -23.67
N GLU A 273 24.47 -2.52 -24.44
CA GLU A 273 25.64 -3.37 -24.25
C GLU A 273 26.13 -3.34 -22.80
N GLY A 274 26.45 -4.50 -22.25
CA GLY A 274 26.86 -4.69 -20.86
C GLY A 274 25.73 -4.97 -19.88
N ASP A 275 24.47 -4.78 -20.27
CA ASP A 275 23.34 -5.08 -19.40
C ASP A 275 23.14 -6.60 -19.22
N ASN A 276 22.44 -6.97 -18.15
CA ASN A 276 21.91 -8.31 -17.97
C ASN A 276 20.46 -8.33 -18.42
N VAL A 277 20.07 -9.33 -19.17
CA VAL A 277 18.72 -9.48 -19.74
C VAL A 277 18.06 -10.72 -19.18
N LEU A 278 16.82 -10.57 -18.74
CA LEU A 278 15.95 -11.65 -18.29
C LEU A 278 14.69 -11.70 -19.16
N MET A 279 14.51 -12.80 -19.88
CA MET A 279 13.28 -13.10 -20.61
C MET A 279 12.51 -14.19 -19.86
N LYS A 280 11.19 -14.04 -19.77
CA LYS A 280 10.31 -15.01 -19.13
C LYS A 280 9.27 -15.51 -20.11
N CYS A 281 9.17 -16.82 -20.21
CA CYS A 281 8.12 -17.53 -20.91
C CYS A 281 7.16 -18.15 -19.88
N GLU A 282 5.88 -17.97 -20.08
CA GLU A 282 4.81 -18.47 -19.22
C GLU A 282 3.65 -18.91 -20.10
N THR A 283 2.83 -19.81 -19.57
CA THR A 283 1.56 -20.17 -20.19
C THR A 283 0.42 -19.92 -19.23
N ASP A 284 -0.79 -20.02 -19.72
CA ASP A 284 -2.00 -20.05 -18.90
C ASP A 284 -2.42 -21.47 -18.52
N GLY A 285 -1.60 -22.49 -18.80
CA GLY A 285 -1.80 -23.86 -18.38
C GLY A 285 -1.43 -24.10 -16.91
N ASN A 286 -1.97 -25.15 -16.32
CA ASN A 286 -1.64 -25.60 -14.97
C ASN A 286 -1.64 -27.15 -14.91
N PRO A 287 -0.50 -27.78 -14.54
CA PRO A 287 0.79 -27.18 -14.21
C PRO A 287 1.43 -26.43 -15.38
N GLN A 288 2.39 -25.56 -15.09
CA GLN A 288 3.20 -24.93 -16.13
C GLN A 288 4.03 -26.01 -16.84
N PRO A 289 4.03 -26.04 -18.18
CA PRO A 289 4.87 -26.95 -18.94
C PRO A 289 6.35 -26.59 -18.86
N GLU A 290 7.21 -27.44 -19.39
CA GLU A 290 8.60 -27.09 -19.66
C GLU A 290 8.71 -26.18 -20.89
N PHE A 291 9.83 -25.45 -21.02
CA PHE A 291 10.03 -24.47 -22.08
C PHE A 291 11.38 -24.65 -22.75
N ASP A 292 11.39 -24.64 -24.07
CA ASP A 292 12.59 -24.54 -24.88
C ASP A 292 12.75 -23.11 -25.42
N PHE A 293 14.01 -22.64 -25.44
CA PHE A 293 14.35 -21.32 -25.95
C PHE A 293 15.29 -21.43 -27.16
N TYR A 294 15.07 -20.55 -28.12
CA TYR A 294 15.91 -20.46 -29.34
C TYR A 294 16.20 -19.00 -29.66
N LYS A 295 17.41 -18.75 -30.20
CA LYS A 295 17.72 -17.54 -30.95
C LYS A 295 17.95 -17.95 -32.40
N GLU A 296 17.11 -17.45 -33.30
CA GLU A 296 17.02 -17.97 -34.64
C GLU A 296 16.75 -19.49 -34.56
N ASP A 297 17.61 -20.35 -35.05
CA ASP A 297 17.46 -21.81 -34.95
C ASP A 297 18.41 -22.47 -33.93
N LYS A 298 19.14 -21.66 -33.15
CA LYS A 298 20.08 -22.15 -32.14
C LYS A 298 19.37 -22.29 -30.80
N ALA A 299 19.39 -23.51 -30.26
CA ALA A 299 18.85 -23.78 -28.93
C ALA A 299 19.66 -23.06 -27.84
N LEU A 300 18.94 -22.49 -26.86
CA LEU A 300 19.49 -21.80 -25.70
C LEU A 300 19.00 -22.48 -24.43
N ARG A 301 19.85 -22.53 -23.40
CA ARG A 301 19.51 -23.15 -22.13
C ARG A 301 18.77 -22.16 -21.24
N GLY A 302 17.47 -22.36 -21.05
CA GLY A 302 16.66 -21.70 -20.02
C GLY A 302 16.43 -22.59 -18.80
N LEU A 303 15.88 -22.02 -17.74
CA LEU A 303 15.51 -22.75 -16.53
C LEU A 303 14.15 -22.25 -16.02
N LYS A 304 13.20 -23.18 -15.85
CA LYS A 304 11.84 -22.86 -15.32
C LYS A 304 11.17 -21.68 -16.04
N GLY A 305 11.20 -21.71 -17.37
CA GLY A 305 10.60 -20.64 -18.17
C GLY A 305 11.39 -19.33 -18.20
N MET A 306 12.61 -19.29 -17.68
CA MET A 306 13.46 -18.09 -17.67
C MET A 306 14.72 -18.29 -18.50
N LEU A 307 15.03 -17.30 -19.35
CA LEU A 307 16.28 -17.19 -20.09
C LEU A 307 17.03 -15.95 -19.59
N GLU A 308 18.14 -16.18 -18.88
CA GLU A 308 19.02 -15.14 -18.37
C GLU A 308 20.28 -15.03 -19.24
N MET A 309 20.61 -13.81 -19.67
CA MET A 309 21.83 -13.48 -20.40
C MET A 309 22.56 -12.36 -19.69
N LYS A 310 23.86 -12.55 -19.41
CA LYS A 310 24.69 -11.59 -18.68
C LYS A 310 25.64 -10.88 -19.63
N ASN A 311 25.91 -9.60 -19.36
CA ASN A 311 26.88 -8.77 -20.10
C ASN A 311 26.66 -8.87 -21.62
N ILE A 312 25.45 -8.57 -22.08
CA ILE A 312 25.08 -8.72 -23.48
C ILE A 312 25.85 -7.75 -24.38
N THR A 313 26.06 -8.19 -25.62
CA THR A 313 26.65 -7.39 -26.70
C THR A 313 25.60 -7.14 -27.78
N ARG A 314 25.91 -6.29 -28.76
CA ARG A 314 25.06 -6.04 -29.93
C ARG A 314 24.74 -7.32 -30.74
N GLU A 315 25.57 -8.34 -30.65
CA GLU A 315 25.37 -9.64 -31.31
C GLU A 315 24.20 -10.44 -30.68
N HIS A 316 23.84 -10.11 -29.46
CA HIS A 316 22.68 -10.70 -28.79
C HIS A 316 21.36 -10.10 -29.28
N ALA A 317 21.37 -9.00 -30.03
CA ALA A 317 20.16 -8.49 -30.67
C ALA A 317 19.58 -9.52 -31.64
N GLY A 318 18.29 -9.54 -31.84
CA GLY A 318 17.58 -10.43 -32.75
C GLY A 318 16.32 -11.04 -32.19
N THR A 319 15.75 -11.98 -32.94
CA THR A 319 14.50 -12.65 -32.57
C THR A 319 14.78 -13.88 -31.75
N TYR A 320 14.15 -13.90 -30.56
CA TYR A 320 14.13 -15.04 -29.67
C TYR A 320 12.77 -15.72 -29.76
N ARG A 321 12.76 -17.04 -29.61
CA ARG A 321 11.58 -17.89 -29.65
C ARG A 321 11.52 -18.70 -28.36
N CYS A 322 10.35 -18.75 -27.76
CA CYS A 322 10.02 -19.66 -26.67
C CYS A 322 8.98 -20.67 -27.19
N GLU A 323 9.17 -21.94 -26.88
CA GLU A 323 8.28 -23.05 -27.20
C GLU A 323 7.87 -23.75 -25.90
N ALA A 324 6.55 -23.85 -25.64
CA ALA A 324 6.02 -24.55 -24.49
C ALA A 324 5.79 -26.03 -24.85
N LEU A 325 6.30 -26.93 -24.00
CA LEU A 325 6.20 -28.39 -24.22
C LEU A 325 4.97 -28.93 -23.47
N ASP A 326 3.78 -28.59 -23.96
CA ASP A 326 2.50 -29.03 -23.42
C ASP A 326 1.88 -30.06 -24.35
N PHE A 327 1.97 -31.34 -23.98
CA PHE A 327 1.48 -32.47 -24.79
C PHE A 327 -0.04 -32.67 -24.67
N ASP A 328 -0.67 -32.02 -23.69
CA ASP A 328 -2.13 -32.06 -23.46
C ASP A 328 -2.83 -30.88 -24.14
N ALA A 329 -2.10 -30.00 -24.80
CA ALA A 329 -2.67 -28.87 -25.52
C ALA A 329 -3.56 -29.33 -26.67
N LEU A 330 -4.64 -28.58 -26.92
CA LEU A 330 -5.56 -28.88 -28.01
C LEU A 330 -4.90 -28.73 -29.38
N GLU A 331 -5.35 -29.54 -30.32
CA GLU A 331 -4.93 -29.41 -31.72
C GLU A 331 -5.24 -28.00 -32.25
N GLY A 332 -4.23 -27.36 -32.85
CA GLY A 332 -4.32 -25.99 -33.39
C GLY A 332 -3.92 -24.88 -32.42
N VAL A 333 -3.63 -25.18 -31.14
CA VAL A 333 -3.07 -24.20 -30.21
C VAL A 333 -1.62 -23.90 -30.59
N VAL A 334 -1.27 -22.61 -30.69
CA VAL A 334 0.08 -22.16 -31.00
C VAL A 334 0.91 -22.08 -29.71
N LEU A 335 1.75 -23.08 -29.51
CA LEU A 335 2.63 -23.21 -28.33
C LEU A 335 3.95 -22.41 -28.43
N ILE A 336 4.11 -21.63 -29.48
CA ILE A 336 5.30 -20.87 -29.79
C ILE A 336 5.03 -19.38 -29.67
N LYS A 337 5.97 -18.64 -29.04
CA LYS A 337 5.94 -17.19 -28.97
C LYS A 337 7.32 -16.60 -29.27
N THR A 338 7.36 -15.51 -30.01
CA THR A 338 8.60 -14.81 -30.36
C THR A 338 8.68 -13.45 -29.69
N LEU A 339 9.91 -13.00 -29.41
CA LEU A 339 10.27 -11.71 -28.85
C LEU A 339 11.49 -11.16 -29.59
N ASN A 340 11.44 -9.91 -30.01
CA ASN A 340 12.59 -9.26 -30.63
C ASN A 340 13.35 -8.43 -29.60
N LEU A 341 14.65 -8.74 -29.41
CA LEU A 341 15.54 -8.02 -28.51
C LEU A 341 16.36 -7.00 -29.32
N SER A 342 16.23 -5.72 -28.96
CA SER A 342 17.10 -4.66 -29.47
C SER A 342 18.17 -4.34 -28.42
N VAL A 343 19.43 -4.25 -28.85
CA VAL A 343 20.57 -3.91 -27.99
C VAL A 343 21.17 -2.60 -28.46
N HIS A 344 21.13 -1.59 -27.63
CA HIS A 344 21.68 -0.27 -27.94
C HIS A 344 23.17 -0.20 -27.62
N TYR A 345 23.91 0.54 -28.44
CA TYR A 345 25.35 0.71 -28.24
C TYR A 345 25.83 2.11 -28.64
N LEU A 346 26.96 2.48 -28.08
CA LEU A 346 27.75 3.67 -28.44
C LEU A 346 29.22 3.24 -28.48
N ASP A 347 29.89 3.40 -29.62
CA ASP A 347 31.30 3.06 -29.75
C ASP A 347 32.21 4.05 -28.97
N PRO A 348 33.46 3.68 -28.67
CA PRO A 348 34.41 4.63 -28.10
C PRO A 348 34.56 5.87 -28.98
N MET A 349 34.78 7.04 -28.32
CA MET A 349 35.02 8.28 -29.05
C MET A 349 36.39 8.27 -29.72
N ALA A 350 36.44 8.55 -31.00
CA ALA A 350 37.69 8.82 -31.74
C ALA A 350 37.91 10.34 -31.82
N VAL A 351 39.03 10.81 -31.31
CA VAL A 351 39.41 12.24 -31.33
C VAL A 351 40.54 12.42 -32.33
N THR A 352 40.41 13.41 -33.22
CA THR A 352 41.49 13.85 -34.12
C THR A 352 41.87 15.30 -33.82
N PRO A 353 43.17 15.61 -33.82
CA PRO A 353 44.33 14.74 -34.05
C PRO A 353 44.46 13.63 -33.01
N GLU A 354 44.95 12.46 -33.45
CA GLU A 354 45.13 11.29 -32.57
C GLU A 354 46.21 11.56 -31.51
N GLY A 355 46.01 11.01 -30.34
CA GLY A 355 46.93 11.07 -29.23
C GLY A 355 46.40 11.87 -28.03
N PRO A 356 46.94 11.58 -26.83
CA PRO A 356 46.45 12.20 -25.60
C PRO A 356 46.94 13.66 -25.43
N LEU A 357 47.97 14.06 -26.20
CA LEU A 357 48.63 15.38 -26.07
C LEU A 357 48.74 16.05 -27.42
N HIS A 358 48.31 17.30 -27.53
CA HIS A 358 48.46 18.16 -28.69
C HIS A 358 49.17 19.44 -28.31
N ALA A 359 50.29 19.76 -29.03
CA ALA A 359 51.06 20.96 -28.81
C ALA A 359 50.77 22.02 -29.90
N ALA A 360 50.50 23.25 -29.50
CA ALA A 360 50.30 24.39 -30.38
C ALA A 360 51.09 25.61 -29.87
N LYS A 361 51.42 26.56 -30.76
CA LYS A 361 52.04 27.82 -30.38
C LYS A 361 50.97 28.83 -29.98
N LYS A 362 51.28 29.71 -29.07
CA LYS A 362 50.43 30.86 -28.76
C LYS A 362 50.08 31.62 -30.05
N GLY A 363 48.77 31.86 -30.26
CA GLY A 363 48.24 32.50 -31.46
C GLY A 363 47.77 31.55 -32.55
N ASP A 364 48.11 30.27 -32.50
CA ASP A 364 47.66 29.29 -33.47
C ASP A 364 46.13 29.03 -33.36
N THR A 365 45.54 28.52 -34.44
CA THR A 365 44.19 27.97 -34.42
C THR A 365 44.28 26.46 -34.28
N VAL A 366 43.56 25.88 -33.32
CA VAL A 366 43.52 24.43 -33.06
C VAL A 366 42.10 23.92 -33.28
N GLU A 367 41.96 22.85 -34.05
CA GLU A 367 40.71 22.18 -34.27
C GLU A 367 40.77 20.75 -33.72
N PHE A 368 39.83 20.41 -32.84
CA PHE A 368 39.60 19.05 -32.39
C PHE A 368 38.30 18.51 -33.00
N GLN A 369 38.37 17.32 -33.57
CA GLN A 369 37.18 16.63 -34.09
C GLN A 369 36.95 15.34 -33.33
N CYS A 370 35.73 15.14 -32.88
CA CYS A 370 35.28 13.95 -32.17
C CYS A 370 34.25 13.19 -33.01
N LYS A 371 34.42 11.87 -33.17
CA LYS A 371 33.53 10.99 -33.94
C LYS A 371 33.25 9.70 -33.18
N THR A 372 32.04 9.16 -33.38
CA THR A 372 31.65 7.85 -32.87
C THR A 372 30.60 7.21 -33.76
N LYS A 373 30.24 5.95 -33.49
CA LYS A 373 29.08 5.24 -34.06
C LYS A 373 28.14 4.79 -32.94
N SER A 374 26.87 4.69 -33.26
CA SER A 374 25.82 4.36 -32.29
C SER A 374 24.66 3.63 -32.95
N SER A 375 23.87 2.90 -32.19
CA SER A 375 22.62 2.26 -32.64
C SER A 375 21.53 3.27 -32.97
N ASP A 376 21.57 4.43 -32.32
CA ASP A 376 20.56 5.48 -32.44
C ASP A 376 21.19 6.86 -32.64
N LYS A 377 20.34 7.89 -32.79
CA LYS A 377 20.80 9.26 -32.85
C LYS A 377 21.54 9.65 -31.57
N TYR A 378 22.75 10.14 -31.74
CA TYR A 378 23.60 10.57 -30.65
C TYR A 378 23.88 12.06 -30.73
N THR A 379 24.34 12.63 -29.61
CA THR A 379 24.80 14.01 -29.48
C THR A 379 26.27 14.00 -29.08
N LEU A 380 27.04 14.99 -29.53
CA LEU A 380 28.40 15.24 -29.13
C LEU A 380 28.51 16.63 -28.52
N GLN A 381 29.37 16.77 -27.50
CA GLN A 381 29.71 18.05 -26.93
C GLN A 381 31.15 18.07 -26.42
N TRP A 382 31.79 19.24 -26.51
CA TRP A 382 33.11 19.48 -25.96
C TRP A 382 33.00 20.26 -24.67
N ILE A 383 33.70 19.79 -23.64
CA ILE A 383 33.68 20.38 -22.30
C ILE A 383 35.10 20.65 -21.84
N LYS A 384 35.32 21.81 -21.20
CA LYS A 384 36.53 22.14 -20.45
C LYS A 384 36.12 22.81 -19.13
N ASP A 385 36.72 22.41 -18.02
CA ASP A 385 36.46 22.99 -16.68
C ASP A 385 34.95 23.09 -16.33
N SER A 386 34.16 22.05 -16.73
CA SER A 386 32.69 21.96 -16.58
C SER A 386 31.88 22.91 -17.47
N GLU A 387 32.52 23.68 -18.36
CA GLU A 387 31.85 24.52 -19.34
C GLU A 387 31.72 23.83 -20.69
N VAL A 388 30.54 23.90 -21.31
CA VAL A 388 30.29 23.39 -22.65
C VAL A 388 30.76 24.40 -23.70
N LEU A 389 31.83 24.06 -24.42
CA LEU A 389 32.44 24.92 -25.44
C LEU A 389 31.85 24.74 -26.83
N SER A 390 31.42 23.50 -27.15
CA SER A 390 30.75 23.17 -28.43
C SER A 390 29.71 22.11 -28.18
N LYS A 391 28.59 22.19 -28.92
CA LYS A 391 27.51 21.17 -28.96
C LYS A 391 27.55 20.33 -30.23
N THR A 392 28.70 20.34 -30.89
CA THR A 392 28.98 19.54 -32.11
C THR A 392 30.19 18.66 -31.89
N GLY A 393 30.48 17.77 -32.84
CA GLY A 393 31.69 16.96 -32.80
C GLY A 393 32.98 17.78 -33.09
N VAL A 394 32.89 19.05 -33.46
CA VAL A 394 34.01 19.93 -33.78
C VAL A 394 34.18 21.02 -32.75
N LEU A 395 35.40 21.23 -32.28
CA LEU A 395 35.80 22.35 -31.41
C LEU A 395 36.95 23.10 -32.09
N THR A 396 36.68 24.34 -32.48
CA THR A 396 37.71 25.25 -33.03
C THR A 396 38.12 26.26 -31.97
N LEU A 397 39.38 26.30 -31.65
CA LEU A 397 40.00 27.22 -30.72
C LEU A 397 40.85 28.24 -31.50
N GLU A 398 40.29 29.39 -31.83
CA GLU A 398 40.99 30.45 -32.53
C GLU A 398 41.94 31.18 -31.59
N SER A 399 43.15 31.52 -32.11
CA SER A 399 44.16 32.28 -31.40
C SER A 399 44.39 31.76 -29.97
N VAL A 400 44.90 30.52 -29.85
CA VAL A 400 45.09 29.90 -28.51
C VAL A 400 46.05 30.71 -27.64
N THR A 401 45.62 30.95 -26.39
CA THR A 401 46.42 31.59 -25.36
C THR A 401 46.97 30.55 -24.38
N LEU A 402 47.96 30.90 -23.56
CA LEU A 402 48.49 30.02 -22.50
C LEU A 402 47.38 29.56 -21.52
N ALA A 403 46.38 30.40 -21.27
CA ALA A 403 45.23 30.09 -20.42
C ALA A 403 44.29 29.05 -21.03
N LYS A 404 44.27 28.86 -22.37
CA LYS A 404 43.49 27.83 -23.05
C LYS A 404 44.13 26.44 -22.98
N ALA A 405 45.39 26.33 -22.49
CA ALA A 405 46.00 25.03 -22.22
C ALA A 405 45.16 24.21 -21.21
N GLY A 406 45.23 22.88 -21.29
CA GLY A 406 44.51 21.98 -20.39
C GLY A 406 43.78 20.86 -21.07
N VAL A 407 42.93 20.14 -20.35
CA VAL A 407 42.22 18.95 -20.82
C VAL A 407 40.86 19.33 -21.39
N TYR A 408 40.62 18.92 -22.63
CA TYR A 408 39.34 19.04 -23.30
C TYR A 408 38.70 17.66 -23.39
N ILE A 409 37.43 17.56 -23.07
CA ILE A 409 36.69 16.32 -22.99
C ILE A 409 35.57 16.33 -24.04
N CYS A 410 35.61 15.37 -24.96
CA CYS A 410 34.48 15.09 -25.82
C CYS A 410 33.56 14.10 -25.14
N VAL A 411 32.31 14.46 -24.97
CA VAL A 411 31.25 13.59 -24.42
C VAL A 411 30.26 13.28 -25.52
N GLY A 412 30.04 11.99 -25.75
CA GLY A 412 28.98 11.46 -26.62
C GLY A 412 27.89 10.82 -25.78
N ALA A 413 26.63 11.09 -26.11
CA ALA A 413 25.48 10.50 -25.45
C ALA A 413 24.39 10.12 -26.43
N VAL A 414 23.61 9.08 -26.10
CA VAL A 414 22.42 8.66 -26.82
C VAL A 414 21.19 9.05 -25.99
N PRO A 415 20.49 10.14 -26.31
CA PRO A 415 19.40 10.68 -25.47
C PRO A 415 18.22 9.73 -25.29
N SER A 416 17.94 8.85 -26.29
CA SER A 416 16.89 7.83 -26.24
C SER A 416 17.19 6.69 -25.27
N VAL A 417 18.45 6.53 -24.82
CA VAL A 417 18.92 5.43 -23.97
C VAL A 417 19.60 5.99 -22.72
N PRO A 418 18.88 6.12 -21.60
CA PRO A 418 19.42 6.70 -20.37
C PRO A 418 20.71 6.01 -19.89
N GLY A 419 21.74 6.82 -19.60
CA GLY A 419 23.04 6.32 -19.16
C GLY A 419 23.95 5.75 -20.24
N LEU A 420 23.55 5.75 -21.51
CA LEU A 420 24.43 5.38 -22.62
C LEU A 420 25.23 6.60 -23.07
N GLN A 421 26.38 6.80 -22.43
CA GLN A 421 27.32 7.87 -22.75
C GLN A 421 28.76 7.38 -22.64
N LYS A 422 29.66 7.97 -23.44
CA LYS A 422 31.10 7.73 -23.41
C LYS A 422 31.84 9.03 -23.59
N GLN A 423 33.09 9.09 -23.18
CA GLN A 423 33.94 10.27 -23.31
C GLN A 423 35.36 9.91 -23.76
N ALA A 424 36.01 10.90 -24.33
CA ALA A 424 37.45 10.86 -24.65
C ALA A 424 38.09 12.21 -24.34
N ASN A 425 39.32 12.17 -23.92
CA ASN A 425 40.08 13.36 -23.49
C ASN A 425 41.23 13.67 -24.45
N VAL A 426 41.51 14.95 -24.65
CA VAL A 426 42.72 15.44 -25.31
C VAL A 426 43.30 16.59 -24.49
N SER A 427 44.61 16.59 -24.28
CA SER A 427 45.31 17.66 -23.58
C SER A 427 45.95 18.61 -24.58
N LEU A 428 45.58 19.90 -24.48
CA LEU A 428 46.23 20.96 -25.26
C LEU A 428 47.36 21.59 -24.44
N VAL A 429 48.58 21.57 -25.01
CA VAL A 429 49.72 22.30 -24.49
C VAL A 429 49.97 23.51 -25.40
N VAL A 430 49.97 24.69 -24.84
CA VAL A 430 50.23 25.92 -25.58
C VAL A 430 51.63 26.40 -25.23
N THR A 431 52.53 26.43 -26.24
CA THR A 431 53.90 26.89 -26.08
C THR A 431 54.03 28.40 -26.36
N GLY A 432 54.78 29.12 -25.52
CA GLY A 432 54.97 30.55 -25.70
C GLY A 432 55.80 31.19 -24.57
N ALA A 433 56.17 32.44 -24.77
CA ALA A 433 56.82 33.24 -23.73
C ALA A 433 55.92 33.34 -22.47
N PRO A 434 56.53 33.45 -21.29
CA PRO A 434 55.76 33.62 -20.06
C PRO A 434 54.84 34.85 -20.10
N GLU A 435 53.70 34.75 -19.42
CA GLU A 435 52.78 35.86 -19.14
C GLU A 435 52.60 35.97 -17.63
N ILE A 436 53.06 37.10 -17.04
CA ILE A 436 52.93 37.38 -15.61
C ILE A 436 51.52 37.95 -15.33
N ASP A 437 50.84 37.41 -14.32
CA ASP A 437 49.57 37.95 -13.84
C ASP A 437 49.75 39.42 -13.35
N VAL A 438 48.62 40.13 -13.19
CA VAL A 438 48.63 41.48 -12.65
C VAL A 438 49.28 41.48 -11.24
N PRO A 439 50.32 42.33 -10.99
CA PRO A 439 51.03 42.35 -9.72
C PRO A 439 50.08 42.79 -8.58
N VAL A 440 50.23 42.16 -7.43
CA VAL A 440 49.58 42.58 -6.19
C VAL A 440 50.61 43.31 -5.36
N ASN A 441 50.45 44.64 -5.12
CA ASN A 441 51.35 45.49 -4.42
C ASN A 441 51.58 45.06 -2.97
N GLY A 442 52.76 45.30 -2.45
CA GLY A 442 53.16 44.98 -1.08
C GLY A 442 53.00 46.18 -0.10
N PHE A 443 52.69 45.83 1.15
CA PHE A 443 52.57 46.82 2.21
C PHE A 443 53.47 46.45 3.38
N VAL A 444 54.20 47.47 3.95
CA VAL A 444 55.00 47.34 5.17
C VAL A 444 54.57 48.36 6.18
N ASP A 445 54.80 48.12 7.45
CA ASP A 445 54.43 49.07 8.51
C ASP A 445 55.48 50.23 8.65
N LYS A 446 56.73 49.98 8.27
CA LYS A 446 57.82 50.96 8.28
C LYS A 446 58.93 50.59 7.29
N GLU A 447 59.77 51.51 6.93
CA GLU A 447 60.99 51.26 6.18
C GLU A 447 61.91 50.27 6.92
N GLY A 448 62.55 49.36 6.18
CA GLY A 448 63.29 48.22 6.72
C GLY A 448 62.40 47.02 7.12
N GLY A 449 61.06 47.10 7.00
CA GLY A 449 60.16 46.00 7.24
C GLY A 449 60.28 44.92 6.14
N MET A 450 59.96 43.65 6.50
CA MET A 450 59.98 42.55 5.54
C MET A 450 58.68 42.54 4.72
N VAL A 451 58.81 42.50 3.39
CA VAL A 451 57.70 42.35 2.45
C VAL A 451 57.78 41.01 1.72
N THR A 452 56.63 40.37 1.52
CA THR A 452 56.54 39.17 0.74
C THR A 452 55.66 39.45 -0.48
N LEU A 453 56.24 39.24 -1.66
CA LEU A 453 55.58 39.43 -2.96
C LEU A 453 55.44 38.10 -3.69
N LYS A 454 54.33 37.93 -4.43
CA LYS A 454 54.05 36.73 -5.22
C LYS A 454 53.95 37.10 -6.70
N CYS A 455 54.82 36.54 -7.51
CA CYS A 455 54.79 36.64 -8.96
C CYS A 455 54.31 35.33 -9.55
N SER A 456 53.18 35.37 -10.23
CA SER A 456 52.55 34.19 -10.84
C SER A 456 52.62 34.34 -12.35
N ALA A 457 53.12 33.32 -13.03
CA ALA A 457 53.21 33.32 -14.49
C ALA A 457 52.72 32.02 -15.12
N LEU A 458 52.06 32.17 -16.26
CA LEU A 458 51.76 31.08 -17.20
C LEU A 458 52.86 31.03 -18.27
N GLY A 459 53.31 29.84 -18.65
CA GLY A 459 54.30 29.64 -19.74
C GLY A 459 54.62 28.20 -19.96
N HIS A 460 54.88 27.86 -21.21
CA HIS A 460 55.39 26.52 -21.51
C HIS A 460 56.49 26.64 -22.57
N PRO A 461 57.72 26.13 -22.30
CA PRO A 461 58.17 25.46 -21.07
C PRO A 461 57.95 26.30 -19.78
N ALA A 462 57.90 25.63 -18.63
CA ALA A 462 57.68 26.26 -17.33
C ALA A 462 58.64 27.43 -17.12
N PRO A 463 58.16 28.62 -16.72
CA PRO A 463 59.03 29.81 -16.55
C PRO A 463 59.94 29.67 -15.35
N GLN A 464 61.14 30.23 -15.49
CA GLN A 464 62.07 30.55 -14.41
C GLN A 464 61.92 32.02 -14.03
N PHE A 465 62.29 32.37 -12.81
CA PHE A 465 62.08 33.74 -12.29
C PHE A 465 63.40 34.37 -11.85
N THR A 466 63.45 35.67 -11.97
CA THR A 466 64.48 36.51 -11.34
C THR A 466 63.81 37.71 -10.71
N TRP A 467 64.34 38.13 -9.54
CA TRP A 467 63.84 39.27 -8.79
C TRP A 467 64.89 40.34 -8.66
N THR A 468 64.51 41.61 -8.87
CA THR A 468 65.41 42.79 -8.68
C THR A 468 64.71 43.82 -7.78
N PRO A 469 65.23 44.08 -6.58
CA PRO A 469 66.39 43.41 -5.95
C PRO A 469 66.06 41.96 -5.55
N SER A 470 67.11 41.14 -5.39
CA SER A 470 67.00 39.75 -5.00
C SER A 470 66.60 39.61 -3.52
N GLY A 471 65.89 38.51 -3.18
CA GLY A 471 65.49 38.20 -1.83
C GLY A 471 65.48 36.69 -1.61
N LYS A 472 64.84 36.21 -0.50
CA LYS A 472 64.62 34.80 -0.25
C LYS A 472 63.47 34.34 -1.11
N GLU A 473 63.76 33.52 -2.10
CA GLU A 473 62.78 33.02 -3.07
C GLU A 473 62.29 31.57 -2.75
N SER A 474 61.05 31.32 -3.06
CA SER A 474 60.47 29.99 -3.12
C SER A 474 59.54 29.87 -4.32
N VAL A 475 59.61 28.73 -5.05
CA VAL A 475 58.81 28.50 -6.26
C VAL A 475 57.87 27.35 -6.02
N THR A 476 56.59 27.51 -6.39
CA THR A 476 55.52 26.50 -6.30
C THR A 476 54.80 26.43 -7.62
N VAL A 477 54.22 25.22 -7.94
CA VAL A 477 53.43 25.02 -9.13
C VAL A 477 52.00 24.73 -8.73
N VAL A 478 51.03 25.47 -9.28
CA VAL A 478 49.61 25.31 -9.01
C VAL A 478 48.88 25.20 -10.36
N GLY A 479 48.46 23.97 -10.73
CA GLY A 479 47.90 23.70 -12.03
C GLY A 479 48.92 23.97 -13.16
N ASN A 480 48.59 24.87 -14.06
CA ASN A 480 49.45 25.31 -15.16
C ASN A 480 50.22 26.63 -14.87
N LYS A 481 50.10 27.20 -13.65
CA LYS A 481 50.79 28.38 -13.21
C LYS A 481 52.01 28.04 -12.36
N VAL A 482 53.11 28.76 -12.59
CA VAL A 482 54.28 28.73 -11.70
C VAL A 482 54.27 30.01 -10.89
N ILE A 483 54.40 29.89 -9.58
CA ILE A 483 54.36 31.01 -8.64
C ILE A 483 55.68 31.10 -7.93
N SER A 484 56.39 32.22 -8.13
CA SER A 484 57.57 32.57 -7.37
C SER A 484 57.17 33.56 -6.26
N THR A 485 57.58 33.26 -5.05
CA THR A 485 57.36 34.11 -3.87
C THR A 485 58.72 34.61 -3.36
N VAL A 486 58.92 35.92 -3.29
CA VAL A 486 60.12 36.54 -2.74
C VAL A 486 59.82 37.24 -1.42
N THR A 487 60.69 37.08 -0.45
CA THR A 487 60.69 37.87 0.80
C THR A 487 61.96 38.68 0.89
N LEU A 488 61.79 39.96 1.00
CA LEU A 488 62.91 40.90 1.03
C LEU A 488 62.65 42.12 1.96
N GLU A 489 63.66 42.86 2.34
CA GLU A 489 63.56 44.05 3.15
C GLU A 489 63.10 45.24 2.31
N ALA A 490 62.12 46.00 2.77
CA ALA A 490 61.60 47.20 2.13
C ALA A 490 62.54 48.42 2.43
N SER A 491 63.69 48.46 1.78
CA SER A 491 64.63 49.56 1.83
C SER A 491 64.07 50.81 1.15
N ALA A 492 64.68 51.99 1.38
CA ALA A 492 64.31 53.23 0.71
C ALA A 492 64.27 53.10 -0.82
N ALA A 493 65.20 52.34 -1.39
CA ALA A 493 65.24 52.04 -2.83
C ALA A 493 64.01 51.17 -3.29
N VAL A 494 63.64 50.21 -2.50
CA VAL A 494 62.47 49.34 -2.78
C VAL A 494 61.14 50.12 -2.69
N LEU A 495 61.01 50.98 -1.68
CA LEU A 495 59.84 51.85 -1.51
C LEU A 495 59.72 52.89 -2.64
N LYS A 496 60.87 53.33 -3.22
CA LYS A 496 60.88 54.33 -4.30
C LYS A 496 60.70 53.71 -5.69
N ASN A 497 61.35 52.55 -5.96
CA ASN A 497 61.47 52.01 -7.31
C ASN A 497 60.61 50.71 -7.50
N GLY A 498 60.06 50.18 -6.41
CA GLY A 498 59.38 48.85 -6.42
C GLY A 498 60.36 47.70 -6.53
N VAL A 499 59.77 46.51 -6.76
CA VAL A 499 60.50 45.27 -6.95
C VAL A 499 60.09 44.67 -8.30
N ILE A 500 61.03 44.35 -9.15
CA ILE A 500 60.77 43.80 -10.48
C ILE A 500 60.83 42.26 -10.42
N CYS A 501 59.76 41.57 -10.87
CA CYS A 501 59.75 40.16 -11.18
C CYS A 501 59.92 40.01 -12.70
N GLU A 502 60.90 39.25 -13.12
CA GLU A 502 61.04 38.79 -14.52
C GLU A 502 60.87 37.29 -14.59
N ALA A 503 59.91 36.84 -15.43
CA ALA A 503 59.73 35.43 -15.77
C ALA A 503 60.26 35.19 -17.20
N TYR A 504 61.00 34.10 -17.40
CA TYR A 504 61.58 33.79 -18.71
C TYR A 504 61.58 32.27 -19.01
N ASN A 505 61.53 31.94 -20.29
CA ASN A 505 61.71 30.59 -20.80
C ASN A 505 62.42 30.63 -22.19
N SER A 506 62.53 29.51 -22.91
CA SER A 506 63.14 29.46 -24.23
C SER A 506 62.42 30.25 -25.33
N HIS A 507 61.18 30.68 -25.10
CA HIS A 507 60.35 31.46 -26.04
C HIS A 507 60.37 32.96 -25.79
N GLY A 508 60.88 33.42 -24.65
CA GLY A 508 60.96 34.82 -24.34
C GLY A 508 60.89 35.14 -22.85
N ARG A 509 60.56 36.39 -22.53
CA ARG A 509 60.53 36.93 -21.16
C ARG A 509 59.35 37.91 -21.00
N ASP A 510 58.87 38.04 -19.78
CA ASP A 510 57.93 39.08 -19.32
C ASP A 510 58.39 39.63 -17.96
N ASN A 511 58.13 40.88 -17.68
CA ASN A 511 58.48 41.52 -16.40
C ASN A 511 57.35 42.39 -15.90
N LYS A 512 57.22 42.45 -14.56
CA LYS A 512 56.26 43.31 -13.87
C LYS A 512 56.87 43.91 -12.64
N THR A 513 56.56 45.19 -12.38
CA THR A 513 56.98 45.89 -11.19
C THR A 513 55.93 45.86 -10.11
N PHE A 514 56.30 45.43 -8.93
CA PHE A 514 55.47 45.35 -7.74
C PHE A 514 55.78 46.62 -6.89
N GLU A 515 54.82 47.47 -6.66
CA GLU A 515 54.94 48.62 -5.78
C GLU A 515 54.90 48.17 -4.32
N VAL A 516 55.78 48.77 -3.49
CA VAL A 516 55.79 48.52 -2.06
C VAL A 516 55.61 49.89 -1.37
N SER A 517 54.60 49.94 -0.50
CA SER A 517 54.26 51.18 0.21
C SER A 517 54.13 50.96 1.72
N ILE A 518 54.36 52.04 2.49
CA ILE A 518 54.13 51.99 3.93
C ILE A 518 52.67 52.19 4.22
N LYS A 519 52.08 51.30 5.08
CA LYS A 519 50.72 51.48 5.56
C LYS A 519 50.63 52.83 6.31
N THR A 520 49.90 53.78 5.76
CA THR A 520 49.52 54.99 6.50
C THR A 520 48.31 54.62 7.38
N ASP A 521 48.57 54.67 8.72
CA ASP A 521 47.46 54.53 9.69
C ASP A 521 46.54 55.77 9.53
N PRO A 522 45.21 55.52 9.34
CA PRO A 522 44.28 56.65 9.21
C PRO A 522 43.96 57.36 10.53
N HIS A 523 44.72 57.12 11.62
CA HIS A 523 44.46 57.69 12.97
C HIS A 523 45.44 58.77 13.47
N LYS A 524 46.24 59.48 12.60
CA LYS A 524 47.02 60.65 13.02
C LYS A 524 46.94 61.78 12.00
N ALA A 525 45.80 62.42 11.95
CA ALA A 525 45.71 63.82 11.49
C ALA A 525 44.47 64.43 12.13
N SER A 526 44.61 64.93 13.36
CA SER A 526 43.71 65.94 13.91
C SER A 526 44.29 67.29 13.71
N ASP A 527 43.41 68.19 13.31
CA ASP A 527 43.45 69.65 13.30
C ASP A 527 44.01 70.37 12.07
N SER A 528 43.11 70.78 11.21
CA SER A 528 42.71 72.21 11.08
C SER A 528 41.75 72.40 9.89
N ASN A 529 40.60 72.98 10.25
CA ASN A 529 39.74 73.92 9.50
C ASN A 529 39.03 73.50 8.21
N ALA A 530 37.75 73.30 8.43
CA ALA A 530 36.64 74.09 7.88
C ALA A 530 36.19 73.88 6.41
N ALA A 531 34.96 73.53 6.36
CA ALA A 531 33.91 74.07 5.50
C ALA A 531 33.58 73.33 4.16
N ASN A 532 32.41 72.74 4.21
CA ASN A 532 31.41 72.62 3.12
C ASN A 532 31.72 71.82 1.85
N ARG A 533 31.17 70.66 1.75
CA ARG A 533 30.06 70.44 0.80
C ARG A 533 29.41 69.05 1.00
N VAL A 534 28.14 69.12 1.11
CA VAL A 534 27.19 67.94 1.08
C VAL A 534 27.21 67.33 -0.31
N GLU A 535 27.47 66.06 -0.41
CA GLU A 535 26.89 65.23 -1.47
C GLU A 535 26.63 63.81 -0.98
N LYS A 536 25.35 63.42 -1.10
CA LYS A 536 24.79 62.15 -0.76
C LYS A 536 25.36 61.08 -1.68
N GLN A 537 25.89 59.99 -1.14
CA GLN A 537 25.93 58.72 -1.84
C GLN A 537 25.36 57.62 -0.96
N GLN A 538 24.31 57.03 -1.52
CA GLN A 538 23.55 55.93 -0.98
C GLN A 538 24.39 54.64 -0.98
N GLY A 539 24.65 54.10 0.20
CA GLY A 539 25.18 52.75 0.38
C GLY A 539 24.04 51.74 0.31
N GLY A 540 23.99 50.98 -0.77
CA GLY A 540 23.07 49.84 -0.91
C GLY A 540 23.47 48.69 0.00
N SER A 541 22.60 48.37 0.92
CA SER A 541 22.78 47.39 1.97
C SER A 541 22.68 45.95 1.44
N SER A 542 23.72 45.16 1.60
CA SER A 542 23.75 43.69 1.35
C SER A 542 22.71 42.91 2.16
N ALA A 543 22.10 43.51 3.17
CA ALA A 543 21.08 42.87 4.00
C ALA A 543 19.77 42.62 3.26
N VAL A 544 19.42 43.45 2.26
CA VAL A 544 18.18 43.27 1.48
C VAL A 544 18.28 42.06 0.53
N MET A 545 19.46 41.81 -0.04
CA MET A 545 19.69 40.66 -0.93
C MET A 545 19.62 39.34 -0.15
N ILE A 546 20.15 39.31 1.07
CA ILE A 546 20.08 38.12 1.93
C ILE A 546 18.61 37.84 2.35
N ALA A 547 17.86 38.89 2.70
CA ALA A 547 16.45 38.74 3.06
C ALA A 547 15.59 38.21 1.89
N VAL A 548 15.83 38.70 0.67
CA VAL A 548 15.11 38.23 -0.53
C VAL A 548 15.41 36.75 -0.83
N VAL A 549 16.70 36.34 -0.73
CA VAL A 549 17.09 34.94 -0.97
C VAL A 549 16.47 34.01 0.07
N VAL A 550 16.45 34.40 1.36
CA VAL A 550 15.83 33.62 2.42
C VAL A 550 14.31 33.50 2.22
N CYS A 551 13.63 34.59 1.83
CA CYS A 551 12.18 34.55 1.53
C CYS A 551 11.86 33.65 0.34
N VAL A 552 12.66 33.66 -0.73
CA VAL A 552 12.47 32.77 -1.90
C VAL A 552 12.69 31.32 -1.51
N LEU A 553 13.70 30.99 -0.71
CA LEU A 553 13.94 29.64 -0.23
C LEU A 553 12.79 29.13 0.66
N LEU A 554 12.26 29.98 1.55
CA LEU A 554 11.10 29.63 2.37
C LEU A 554 9.85 29.39 1.53
N LEU A 555 9.60 30.18 0.49
CA LEU A 555 8.49 29.98 -0.44
C LEU A 555 8.61 28.66 -1.22
N VAL A 556 9.82 28.31 -1.68
CA VAL A 556 10.08 27.03 -2.37
C VAL A 556 9.81 25.84 -1.45
N VAL A 557 10.25 25.92 -0.17
CA VAL A 557 9.99 24.88 0.83
C VAL A 557 8.49 24.77 1.11
N LEU A 558 7.76 25.89 1.18
CA LEU A 558 6.31 25.92 1.42
C LEU A 558 5.53 25.31 0.25
N VAL A 559 5.90 25.63 -0.99
CA VAL A 559 5.33 25.04 -2.20
C VAL A 559 5.61 23.53 -2.27
N ALA A 560 6.83 23.10 -1.95
CA ALA A 560 7.19 21.69 -1.89
C ALA A 560 6.38 20.93 -0.83
N LEU A 561 6.15 21.55 0.33
CA LEU A 561 5.37 20.98 1.43
C LEU A 561 3.88 20.88 1.07
N LEU A 562 3.32 21.89 0.40
CA LEU A 562 1.95 21.87 -0.12
C LEU A 562 1.78 20.83 -1.22
N PHE A 563 2.76 20.67 -2.11
CA PHE A 563 2.78 19.64 -3.15
C PHE A 563 2.85 18.24 -2.54
N PHE A 564 3.68 18.05 -1.51
CA PHE A 564 3.79 16.78 -0.79
C PHE A 564 2.50 16.42 -0.05
N LEU A 565 1.85 17.41 0.59
CA LEU A 565 0.56 17.22 1.28
C LEU A 565 -0.59 16.94 0.29
N SER A 566 -0.58 17.56 -0.89
CA SER A 566 -1.54 17.32 -1.97
C SER A 566 -1.39 15.92 -2.56
N LYS A 567 -0.15 15.44 -2.73
CA LYS A 567 0.13 14.10 -3.27
C LYS A 567 -0.21 12.97 -2.28
N ASN A 568 -0.24 13.27 -0.99
CA ASN A 568 -0.57 12.29 0.07
C ASN A 568 -2.05 12.32 0.50
N GLY A 569 -2.94 12.97 -0.25
CA GLY A 569 -4.40 12.87 -0.10
C GLY A 569 -4.98 13.42 1.21
N LYS A 570 -4.30 14.35 1.91
CA LYS A 570 -4.75 14.93 3.19
C LYS A 570 -5.31 16.36 3.11
N LEU A 571 -5.55 16.89 1.92
CA LEU A 571 -6.27 18.15 1.73
C LEU A 571 -7.54 17.89 0.91
N SER A 572 -8.63 17.58 1.61
CA SER A 572 -9.98 17.63 1.06
C SER A 572 -10.55 19.01 1.34
N CYS A 573 -10.74 19.80 0.31
CA CYS A 573 -11.52 21.03 0.37
C CYS A 573 -13.00 20.65 0.41
N GLY A 574 -13.67 20.87 1.55
CA GLY A 574 -15.09 20.64 1.74
C GLY A 574 -15.91 21.75 1.07
N GLU A 575 -16.79 21.35 0.21
CA GLU A 575 -17.90 22.15 -0.29
C GLU A 575 -19.04 22.10 0.74
N LYS A 576 -19.54 23.27 1.12
CA LYS A 576 -20.64 23.47 2.05
C LYS A 576 -21.97 23.13 1.37
N ASP A 577 -22.73 22.22 1.96
CA ASP A 577 -24.17 22.29 1.90
C ASP A 577 -24.78 22.22 3.31
N LYS A 578 -25.69 23.18 3.51
CA LYS A 578 -26.47 23.40 4.73
C LYS A 578 -27.56 22.33 4.86
N ASN A 579 -27.78 21.76 6.03
CA ASN A 579 -29.05 21.89 6.74
C ASN A 579 -29.03 21.25 8.14
N ASN A 580 -29.38 22.09 9.08
CA ASN A 580 -30.14 21.97 10.33
C ASN A 580 -30.22 20.67 11.13
N GLY A 581 -29.89 20.81 12.43
CA GLY A 581 -30.76 20.27 13.46
C GLY A 581 -30.07 19.66 14.68
N ALA A 582 -29.89 20.50 15.69
CA ALA A 582 -30.09 20.28 17.14
C ALA A 582 -29.27 19.19 17.89
N SER A 583 -28.38 19.68 18.72
CA SER A 583 -28.37 19.54 20.21
C SER A 583 -28.08 18.19 20.85
N GLY A 584 -27.06 18.20 21.72
CA GLY A 584 -26.86 17.23 22.78
C GLY A 584 -25.41 17.07 23.23
N ASP A 585 -25.00 17.95 24.14
CA ASP A 585 -23.78 17.85 24.97
C ASP A 585 -23.66 16.50 25.70
N ILE A 586 -22.40 16.06 25.96
CA ILE A 586 -21.80 15.92 27.30
C ILE A 586 -20.44 15.21 27.19
N LYS A 587 -19.41 15.95 27.53
CA LYS A 587 -18.21 15.75 28.37
C LYS A 587 -17.68 14.34 28.71
N GLY A 588 -16.37 14.24 28.55
CA GLY A 588 -15.39 13.87 29.58
C GLY A 588 -14.89 12.42 29.41
N GLU A 589 -13.69 11.99 29.59
CA GLU A 589 -12.52 12.50 30.29
C GLU A 589 -11.31 11.58 29.89
N LYS A 590 -10.14 12.10 30.09
CA LYS A 590 -8.82 11.51 29.93
C LYS A 590 -8.58 10.23 30.75
N SER A 591 -7.74 9.33 30.24
CA SER A 591 -6.47 9.05 30.91
C SER A 591 -5.54 8.17 30.06
N SER A 592 -4.33 8.56 30.10
CA SER A 592 -3.04 8.00 29.72
C SER A 592 -2.77 6.68 30.46
N GLU A 593 -2.01 5.76 29.82
CA GLU A 593 -0.76 5.30 30.42
C GLU A 593 0.09 4.45 29.46
N LYS A 594 1.36 4.66 29.62
CA LYS A 594 2.57 4.10 29.03
C LYS A 594 2.82 2.64 29.44
N GLY A 595 3.68 1.99 28.64
CA GLY A 595 4.45 0.82 29.05
C GLY A 595 5.01 0.12 27.80
N ASN A 596 6.10 0.44 27.41
CA ASN A 596 7.49 -0.02 27.30
C ASN A 596 7.69 -1.54 27.15
N GLU A 597 8.52 -1.84 26.10
CA GLU A 597 9.64 -2.80 26.05
C GLU A 597 9.27 -4.30 26.15
N GLU A 598 9.80 -5.20 25.36
CA GLU A 598 11.21 -5.48 25.10
C GLU A 598 11.37 -6.48 23.94
N SER A 599 12.36 -6.25 23.13
CA SER A 599 12.93 -7.14 22.13
C SER A 599 13.83 -8.20 22.78
N VAL A 600 13.88 -9.44 22.31
CA VAL A 600 15.13 -10.23 22.26
C VAL A 600 14.99 -11.37 21.23
N PRO A 601 16.05 -11.69 20.49
CA PRO A 601 16.05 -12.64 19.38
C PRO A 601 16.47 -14.04 19.81
N PHE A 602 16.05 -15.06 19.09
CA PHE A 602 16.67 -16.37 19.22
C PHE A 602 17.24 -16.88 17.90
N LYS A 603 18.46 -17.27 18.03
CA LYS A 603 19.42 -17.87 17.10
C LYS A 603 19.09 -19.32 16.77
N ASN A 604 19.35 -19.65 15.51
CA ASN A 604 20.09 -20.81 14.95
C ASN A 604 20.03 -22.22 15.55
N ASN A 605 19.58 -23.14 14.70
CA ASN A 605 20.43 -24.21 14.06
C ASN A 605 20.58 -25.53 14.85
N PRO A 606 21.06 -26.59 14.18
CA PRO A 606 20.62 -27.30 12.96
C PRO A 606 20.53 -28.84 13.16
N ASN A 607 20.40 -29.54 12.00
CA ASN A 607 20.68 -31.01 11.82
C ASN A 607 19.52 -31.95 12.21
N THR A 608 19.23 -32.85 11.42
CA THR A 608 19.78 -33.93 10.63
C THR A 608 18.68 -34.86 10.17
N GLU A 609 18.79 -35.26 8.96
CA GLU A 609 18.82 -36.59 8.37
C GLU A 609 17.54 -37.40 8.22
N GLN A 610 17.32 -37.69 6.97
CA GLN A 610 17.09 -39.00 6.32
C GLN A 610 15.85 -39.82 6.74
N CYS A 611 14.92 -39.92 5.88
CA CYS A 611 14.69 -41.06 4.98
C CYS A 611 13.75 -40.64 3.87
#